data_6c89aaf9b0e681382a7bce4e8c083a54
#
_entry.id   6c89aaf9b0e681382a7bce4e8c083a54
#
_cell.length_a   1.000
_cell.length_b   1.000
_cell.length_c   1.000
_cell.angle_alpha   90.00
_cell.angle_beta   90.00
_cell.angle_gamma   90.00
#
_symmetry.space_group_name_H-M   'P 1'
#
loop_
_entity.id
_entity.type
_entity.pdbx_description
1 polymer ?
#
loop_
_entity_poly.entity_id
_entity_poly.type
_entity_poly.pdbx_seq_one_letter_code
_entity_poly.pdbx_strand_id
1 'polypeptide(L)'
;MKFSYIVILIITFFVSGSMAISQTSSGTQEYGDGGAYDGEFLNGLPHGNGTYELPNGYRYVGEWFEGEINGQGEALFPNGSVYIGSFVKGKPEGSGKITFSDGGTYEGEWANGSITGVGYAKYANGTTYQGTFLDAMHDGTGIMKSPDGYIYDGTWENGIKQGTAKVTYPDGSVYIGSISDGLREGKGRLEMPEGLAYEGTWKAGEINGEGQLSQKNGDVYTGTLVNGRREGFGKVTYANGDSYEGNFSDDQRSGQGKFIGADGYKYEGNWQDGQIKGEGEVIYPDGSQYVGTFSDGLADGLGEIIYPDGSSYSGEWLAGVIEGKGKATYPNNAVYEGLFRNAMYHGYGVMRFENGYIYEGNWKEGKRNGVGKATFTDGMVYEGDYLDGQRHGIGTITLSDGFKYTGDWEYGEITGVGIATYANGDTYQGSFVKGKRQGRGTIKFASGDSASGKWDDGALVETGSD
;
A
#
# COMPACT_ATOMS: atom_id res chain seq x y z
N MET A 1 -21.67 -20.32 -26.48
CA MET A 1 -22.86 -20.45 -27.36
C MET A 1 -22.95 -21.90 -27.82
N LYS A 2 -24.07 -22.56 -27.58
CA LYS A 2 -24.28 -23.93 -28.05
C LYS A 2 -24.87 -23.85 -29.46
N PHE A 3 -24.24 -24.50 -30.44
CA PHE A 3 -24.88 -24.76 -31.69
C PHE A 3 -25.94 -25.87 -31.47
N SER A 4 -27.18 -25.63 -31.92
CA SER A 4 -28.24 -26.65 -31.85
C SER A 4 -27.87 -27.82 -32.75
N TYR A 5 -28.05 -29.05 -32.25
CA TYR A 5 -27.83 -30.25 -33.03
C TYR A 5 -28.81 -30.28 -34.24
N ILE A 6 -28.25 -30.53 -35.42
CA ILE A 6 -29.05 -30.77 -36.63
C ILE A 6 -29.43 -32.25 -36.63
N VAL A 7 -30.70 -32.57 -36.43
CA VAL A 7 -31.21 -33.94 -36.55
C VAL A 7 -31.32 -34.25 -38.03
N ILE A 8 -30.47 -35.15 -38.53
CA ILE A 8 -30.46 -35.61 -39.92
C ILE A 8 -31.27 -36.90 -39.99
N LEU A 9 -32.33 -36.90 -40.80
CA LEU A 9 -33.12 -38.08 -41.08
C LEU A 9 -32.37 -38.97 -42.10
N ILE A 10 -32.01 -40.19 -41.70
CA ILE A 10 -31.36 -41.16 -42.58
C ILE A 10 -32.46 -41.84 -43.40
N ILE A 11 -32.37 -41.73 -44.71
CA ILE A 11 -33.29 -42.44 -45.64
C ILE A 11 -32.49 -43.62 -46.21
N THR A 12 -32.86 -44.86 -45.79
CA THR A 12 -32.30 -46.10 -46.33
C THR A 12 -33.32 -46.69 -47.29
N PHE A 13 -32.89 -46.90 -48.52
CA PHE A 13 -33.73 -47.55 -49.57
C PHE A 13 -33.37 -49.04 -49.74
N PHE A 14 -34.32 -49.95 -49.60
CA PHE A 14 -34.14 -51.34 -49.95
C PHE A 14 -34.71 -51.58 -51.34
N VAL A 15 -33.86 -52.03 -52.27
CA VAL A 15 -34.32 -52.51 -53.62
C VAL A 15 -33.88 -53.97 -53.81
N SER A 16 -34.84 -54.85 -54.03
CA SER A 16 -34.64 -56.28 -54.39
C SER A 16 -34.12 -56.41 -55.82
N GLY A 17 -32.96 -57.10 -55.96
CA GLY A 17 -32.19 -57.19 -57.20
C GLY A 17 -32.79 -57.99 -58.33
N SER A 18 -32.61 -57.50 -59.54
CA SER A 18 -32.49 -58.25 -60.78
C SER A 18 -31.26 -57.70 -61.51
N MET A 19 -30.46 -58.65 -62.13
CA MET A 19 -29.26 -58.26 -62.92
C MET A 19 -29.75 -57.37 -64.10
N ALA A 20 -29.48 -56.10 -64.02
CA ALA A 20 -29.74 -55.17 -65.09
C ALA A 20 -28.41 -54.61 -65.61
N ILE A 21 -28.27 -54.51 -66.92
CA ILE A 21 -27.19 -53.76 -67.61
C ILE A 21 -27.22 -52.36 -67.00
N SER A 22 -26.01 -51.87 -66.60
CA SER A 22 -25.88 -50.53 -66.04
C SER A 22 -26.46 -49.48 -66.97
N GLN A 23 -27.65 -49.00 -66.64
CA GLN A 23 -28.43 -48.06 -67.45
C GLN A 23 -28.52 -46.75 -66.68
N THR A 24 -27.85 -45.68 -67.14
CA THR A 24 -28.01 -44.33 -66.66
C THR A 24 -29.27 -43.71 -67.25
N SER A 25 -30.10 -43.06 -66.49
CA SER A 25 -31.30 -42.33 -66.92
C SER A 25 -31.44 -41.06 -66.05
N SER A 26 -32.21 -40.09 -66.55
CA SER A 26 -32.58 -38.90 -65.76
C SER A 26 -34.16 -38.92 -65.67
N GLY A 27 -34.65 -38.46 -64.52
CA GLY A 27 -36.11 -38.44 -64.28
C GLY A 27 -36.46 -37.97 -62.86
N THR A 28 -37.74 -38.03 -62.54
CA THR A 28 -38.34 -37.71 -61.26
C THR A 28 -38.85 -38.94 -60.56
N GLN A 29 -38.67 -39.01 -59.22
CA GLN A 29 -39.24 -40.10 -58.41
C GLN A 29 -39.84 -39.48 -57.12
N GLU A 30 -41.11 -39.81 -56.85
CA GLU A 30 -41.78 -39.47 -55.60
C GLU A 30 -41.69 -40.62 -54.60
N TYR A 31 -41.53 -40.31 -53.32
CA TYR A 31 -41.44 -41.27 -52.22
C TYR A 31 -42.66 -41.19 -51.29
N GLY A 32 -42.89 -42.24 -50.53
CA GLY A 32 -44.04 -42.35 -49.66
C GLY A 32 -44.07 -41.39 -48.47
N ASP A 33 -42.99 -40.72 -48.16
CA ASP A 33 -42.85 -39.65 -47.17
C ASP A 33 -43.14 -38.25 -47.73
N GLY A 34 -43.53 -38.18 -49.00
CA GLY A 34 -43.77 -36.93 -49.74
C GLY A 34 -42.52 -36.32 -50.32
N GLY A 35 -41.38 -36.99 -50.20
CA GLY A 35 -40.12 -36.53 -50.79
C GLY A 35 -40.15 -36.76 -52.33
N ALA A 36 -39.54 -35.82 -53.08
CA ALA A 36 -39.35 -35.85 -54.49
C ALA A 36 -37.87 -35.74 -54.86
N TYR A 37 -37.41 -36.71 -55.69
CA TYR A 37 -36.08 -36.67 -56.29
C TYR A 37 -36.20 -36.35 -57.78
N ASP A 38 -35.40 -35.45 -58.29
CA ASP A 38 -35.24 -35.13 -59.69
C ASP A 38 -33.74 -35.09 -60.04
N GLY A 39 -33.29 -36.04 -60.88
CA GLY A 39 -31.89 -36.20 -61.19
C GLY A 39 -31.51 -37.42 -61.95
N GLU A 40 -30.26 -37.81 -61.85
CA GLU A 40 -29.65 -38.97 -62.53
C GLU A 40 -29.92 -40.26 -61.73
N PHE A 41 -30.14 -41.37 -62.46
CA PHE A 41 -30.31 -42.70 -61.90
C PHE A 41 -29.27 -43.67 -62.49
N LEU A 42 -28.82 -44.61 -61.70
CA LEU A 42 -28.04 -45.76 -62.12
C LEU A 42 -28.69 -47.02 -61.55
N ASN A 43 -29.08 -47.92 -62.42
CA ASN A 43 -29.78 -49.14 -62.04
C ASN A 43 -31.03 -48.92 -61.17
N GLY A 44 -31.78 -47.83 -61.43
CA GLY A 44 -32.96 -47.45 -60.69
C GLY A 44 -32.76 -46.79 -59.35
N LEU A 45 -31.52 -46.50 -58.95
CA LEU A 45 -31.19 -45.75 -57.75
C LEU A 45 -30.68 -44.36 -58.12
N PRO A 46 -31.01 -43.29 -57.31
CA PRO A 46 -30.39 -41.98 -57.42
C PRO A 46 -28.85 -42.07 -57.51
N HIS A 47 -28.27 -41.44 -58.54
CA HIS A 47 -26.86 -41.50 -58.83
C HIS A 47 -26.44 -40.22 -59.58
N GLY A 48 -25.16 -39.82 -59.56
CA GLY A 48 -24.75 -38.59 -60.23
C GLY A 48 -25.29 -37.36 -59.56
N ASN A 49 -25.81 -36.40 -60.34
CA ASN A 49 -26.34 -35.15 -59.79
C ASN A 49 -27.86 -35.18 -59.70
N GLY A 50 -28.43 -34.68 -58.61
CA GLY A 50 -29.86 -34.59 -58.42
C GLY A 50 -30.28 -33.62 -57.31
N THR A 51 -31.59 -33.28 -57.39
CA THR A 51 -32.26 -32.47 -56.38
C THR A 51 -33.24 -33.36 -55.62
N TYR A 52 -33.26 -33.26 -54.28
CA TYR A 52 -34.21 -33.91 -53.40
C TYR A 52 -34.90 -32.87 -52.52
N GLU A 53 -36.23 -32.92 -52.51
CA GLU A 53 -37.04 -31.99 -51.74
C GLU A 53 -38.03 -32.76 -50.85
N LEU A 54 -38.18 -32.27 -49.59
CA LEU A 54 -39.18 -32.76 -48.65
C LEU A 54 -40.27 -31.73 -48.39
N PRO A 55 -41.49 -32.12 -48.05
CA PRO A 55 -42.62 -31.22 -47.75
C PRO A 55 -42.32 -30.28 -46.54
N ASN A 56 -41.39 -30.67 -45.66
CA ASN A 56 -40.99 -29.85 -44.51
C ASN A 56 -40.05 -28.68 -44.88
N GLY A 57 -39.73 -28.50 -46.18
CA GLY A 57 -38.81 -27.46 -46.66
C GLY A 57 -37.35 -27.86 -46.75
N TYR A 58 -36.98 -29.11 -46.42
CA TYR A 58 -35.62 -29.61 -46.68
C TYR A 58 -35.43 -29.73 -48.20
N ARG A 59 -34.30 -29.22 -48.70
CA ARG A 59 -33.90 -29.33 -50.11
C ARG A 59 -32.43 -29.63 -50.17
N TYR A 60 -32.05 -30.68 -50.96
CA TYR A 60 -30.66 -31.00 -51.28
C TYR A 60 -30.45 -30.94 -52.79
N VAL A 61 -29.34 -30.36 -53.20
CA VAL A 61 -28.86 -30.33 -54.59
C VAL A 61 -27.37 -30.75 -54.59
N GLY A 62 -27.06 -31.84 -55.29
CA GLY A 62 -25.69 -32.31 -55.32
C GLY A 62 -25.54 -33.75 -55.78
N GLU A 63 -24.43 -34.34 -55.39
CA GLU A 63 -23.98 -35.65 -55.82
C GLU A 63 -24.66 -36.77 -55.02
N TRP A 64 -25.02 -37.85 -55.75
CA TRP A 64 -25.61 -39.06 -55.22
C TRP A 64 -24.82 -40.29 -55.67
N PHE A 65 -24.69 -41.27 -54.80
CA PHE A 65 -24.05 -42.54 -55.08
C PHE A 65 -24.88 -43.70 -54.49
N GLU A 66 -25.33 -44.61 -55.40
CA GLU A 66 -26.10 -45.81 -55.04
C GLU A 66 -27.33 -45.54 -54.14
N GLY A 67 -28.06 -44.47 -54.42
CA GLY A 67 -29.27 -44.12 -53.69
C GLY A 67 -29.06 -43.25 -52.44
N GLU A 68 -27.83 -42.95 -52.10
CA GLU A 68 -27.48 -42.12 -50.93
C GLU A 68 -26.92 -40.78 -51.39
N ILE A 69 -27.18 -39.71 -50.61
CA ILE A 69 -26.48 -38.43 -50.74
C ILE A 69 -25.02 -38.64 -50.39
N ASN A 70 -24.11 -38.43 -51.35
CA ASN A 70 -22.69 -38.74 -51.21
C ASN A 70 -21.87 -37.92 -52.21
N GLY A 71 -20.90 -37.13 -51.77
CA GLY A 71 -20.14 -36.20 -52.59
C GLY A 71 -20.39 -34.76 -52.24
N GLN A 72 -20.24 -33.85 -53.21
CA GLN A 72 -20.42 -32.41 -52.99
C GLN A 72 -21.90 -32.03 -53.18
N GLY A 73 -22.41 -31.12 -52.34
CA GLY A 73 -23.78 -30.64 -52.45
C GLY A 73 -24.10 -29.43 -51.57
N GLU A 74 -25.32 -28.92 -51.80
CA GLU A 74 -25.96 -27.86 -51.02
C GLU A 74 -27.22 -28.41 -50.37
N ALA A 75 -27.37 -28.25 -49.06
CA ALA A 75 -28.56 -28.58 -48.32
C ALA A 75 -29.17 -27.33 -47.68
N LEU A 76 -30.43 -27.03 -48.03
CA LEU A 76 -31.29 -26.12 -47.29
C LEU A 76 -32.06 -26.91 -46.25
N PHE A 77 -31.93 -26.52 -44.99
CA PHE A 77 -32.64 -27.15 -43.88
C PHE A 77 -33.99 -26.45 -43.59
N PRO A 78 -34.94 -27.15 -42.95
CA PRO A 78 -36.26 -26.57 -42.63
C PRO A 78 -36.19 -25.31 -41.75
N ASN A 79 -35.15 -25.14 -40.99
CA ASN A 79 -34.92 -23.95 -40.16
C ASN A 79 -34.32 -22.75 -40.93
N GLY A 80 -34.14 -22.88 -42.26
CA GLY A 80 -33.57 -21.85 -43.12
C GLY A 80 -32.04 -21.83 -43.17
N SER A 81 -31.35 -22.74 -42.49
CA SER A 81 -29.87 -22.85 -42.58
C SER A 81 -29.48 -23.50 -43.91
N VAL A 82 -28.36 -23.09 -44.50
CA VAL A 82 -27.82 -23.64 -45.76
C VAL A 82 -26.43 -24.19 -45.52
N TYR A 83 -26.24 -25.46 -45.85
CA TYR A 83 -24.90 -26.10 -45.82
C TYR A 83 -24.41 -26.34 -47.24
N ILE A 84 -23.16 -26.05 -47.51
CA ILE A 84 -22.47 -26.33 -48.77
C ILE A 84 -21.18 -27.05 -48.44
N GLY A 85 -20.99 -28.28 -48.99
CA GLY A 85 -19.79 -29.07 -48.71
C GLY A 85 -19.95 -30.53 -49.04
N SER A 86 -19.06 -31.34 -48.50
CA SER A 86 -19.04 -32.78 -48.71
C SER A 86 -20.08 -33.48 -47.84
N PHE A 87 -20.67 -34.54 -48.38
CA PHE A 87 -21.62 -35.45 -47.72
C PHE A 87 -21.13 -36.89 -47.82
N VAL A 88 -21.36 -37.67 -46.78
CA VAL A 88 -21.22 -39.11 -46.74
C VAL A 88 -22.47 -39.69 -46.10
N LYS A 89 -23.19 -40.55 -46.83
CA LYS A 89 -24.45 -41.19 -46.36
C LYS A 89 -25.44 -40.18 -45.81
N GLY A 90 -25.65 -39.08 -46.53
CA GLY A 90 -26.61 -38.03 -46.18
C GLY A 90 -26.20 -37.10 -45.06
N LYS A 91 -25.00 -37.21 -44.54
CA LYS A 91 -24.48 -36.37 -43.46
C LYS A 91 -23.33 -35.49 -43.95
N PRO A 92 -23.21 -34.22 -43.50
CA PRO A 92 -22.01 -33.42 -43.68
C PRO A 92 -20.76 -34.17 -43.19
N GLU A 93 -19.73 -34.20 -44.02
CA GLU A 93 -18.46 -34.89 -43.74
C GLU A 93 -17.32 -34.15 -44.42
N GLY A 94 -16.11 -34.14 -43.82
CA GLY A 94 -14.96 -33.44 -44.37
C GLY A 94 -15.09 -31.93 -44.29
N SER A 95 -14.79 -31.20 -45.38
CA SER A 95 -14.84 -29.73 -45.39
C SER A 95 -16.19 -29.20 -45.85
N GLY A 96 -16.74 -28.24 -45.14
CA GLY A 96 -17.99 -27.61 -45.52
C GLY A 96 -18.24 -26.27 -44.79
N LYS A 97 -19.22 -25.55 -45.38
CA LYS A 97 -19.68 -24.25 -44.86
C LYS A 97 -21.16 -24.30 -44.59
N ILE A 98 -21.56 -23.85 -43.38
CA ILE A 98 -22.95 -23.60 -43.05
C ILE A 98 -23.20 -22.13 -42.83
N THR A 99 -24.32 -21.63 -43.37
CA THR A 99 -24.91 -20.34 -43.01
C THR A 99 -26.17 -20.62 -42.22
N PHE A 100 -26.20 -20.21 -40.96
CA PHE A 100 -27.34 -20.38 -40.08
C PHE A 100 -28.45 -19.34 -40.39
N SER A 101 -29.67 -19.64 -40.03
CA SER A 101 -30.83 -18.75 -40.28
C SER A 101 -30.74 -17.40 -39.57
N ASP A 102 -29.93 -17.29 -38.49
CA ASP A 102 -29.67 -16.05 -37.77
C ASP A 102 -28.56 -15.19 -38.42
N GLY A 103 -27.98 -15.66 -39.54
CA GLY A 103 -26.88 -15.01 -40.26
C GLY A 103 -25.47 -15.38 -39.75
N GLY A 104 -25.36 -16.22 -38.74
CA GLY A 104 -24.10 -16.83 -38.34
C GLY A 104 -23.54 -17.76 -39.39
N THR A 105 -22.22 -17.97 -39.43
CA THR A 105 -21.58 -18.90 -40.37
C THR A 105 -20.53 -19.73 -39.65
N TYR A 106 -20.33 -20.95 -40.16
CA TYR A 106 -19.18 -21.79 -39.83
C TYR A 106 -18.60 -22.36 -41.13
N GLU A 107 -17.27 -22.36 -41.23
CA GLU A 107 -16.52 -22.94 -42.31
C GLU A 107 -15.37 -23.77 -41.73
N GLY A 108 -15.31 -25.06 -42.01
CA GLY A 108 -14.31 -25.95 -41.42
C GLY A 108 -14.64 -27.43 -41.59
N GLU A 109 -14.15 -28.23 -40.66
CA GLU A 109 -14.24 -29.68 -40.70
C GLU A 109 -15.54 -30.20 -40.07
N TRP A 110 -16.06 -31.27 -40.65
CA TRP A 110 -17.27 -31.97 -40.24
C TRP A 110 -17.03 -33.46 -40.14
N ALA A 111 -17.60 -34.10 -39.14
CA ALA A 111 -17.66 -35.57 -39.06
C ALA A 111 -19.04 -36.02 -38.60
N ASN A 112 -19.62 -37.01 -39.31
CA ASN A 112 -20.93 -37.58 -39.01
C ASN A 112 -22.05 -36.54 -38.84
N GLY A 113 -21.99 -35.41 -39.53
CA GLY A 113 -22.96 -34.31 -39.44
C GLY A 113 -22.76 -33.32 -38.32
N SER A 114 -21.65 -33.45 -37.53
CA SER A 114 -21.29 -32.53 -36.46
C SER A 114 -20.06 -31.70 -36.86
N ILE A 115 -20.05 -30.45 -36.43
CA ILE A 115 -18.86 -29.58 -36.53
C ILE A 115 -17.77 -30.13 -35.63
N THR A 116 -16.59 -30.37 -36.21
CA THR A 116 -15.42 -30.89 -35.50
C THR A 116 -14.11 -30.33 -36.10
N GLY A 117 -12.95 -30.67 -35.52
CA GLY A 117 -11.65 -30.29 -36.09
C GLY A 117 -11.42 -28.78 -36.17
N VAL A 118 -10.66 -28.32 -37.16
CA VAL A 118 -10.30 -26.92 -37.33
C VAL A 118 -11.37 -26.17 -38.12
N GLY A 119 -11.77 -24.99 -37.65
CA GLY A 119 -12.76 -24.19 -38.36
C GLY A 119 -12.77 -22.73 -37.93
N TYR A 120 -13.58 -21.96 -38.71
CA TYR A 120 -13.85 -20.55 -38.47
C TYR A 120 -15.36 -20.33 -38.33
N ALA A 121 -15.77 -19.77 -37.21
CA ALA A 121 -17.14 -19.38 -36.95
C ALA A 121 -17.27 -17.87 -36.87
N LYS A 122 -18.32 -17.32 -37.47
CA LYS A 122 -18.79 -15.96 -37.28
C LYS A 122 -20.23 -16.01 -36.77
N TYR A 123 -20.45 -15.48 -35.59
CA TYR A 123 -21.75 -15.44 -34.92
C TYR A 123 -22.58 -14.24 -35.38
N ALA A 124 -23.90 -14.32 -35.24
CA ALA A 124 -24.82 -13.26 -35.62
C ALA A 124 -24.55 -11.91 -34.92
N ASN A 125 -23.98 -11.94 -33.68
CA ASN A 125 -23.57 -10.73 -32.94
C ASN A 125 -22.25 -10.15 -33.42
N GLY A 126 -21.64 -10.71 -34.48
CA GLY A 126 -20.36 -10.26 -35.03
C GLY A 126 -19.12 -10.86 -34.34
N THR A 127 -19.28 -11.61 -33.27
CA THR A 127 -18.16 -12.37 -32.65
C THR A 127 -17.61 -13.39 -33.63
N THR A 128 -16.31 -13.57 -33.65
CA THR A 128 -15.66 -14.61 -34.47
C THR A 128 -14.86 -15.55 -33.56
N TYR A 129 -14.78 -16.80 -34.02
CA TYR A 129 -13.89 -17.81 -33.40
C TYR A 129 -13.13 -18.55 -34.49
N GLN A 130 -11.84 -18.68 -34.31
CA GLN A 130 -10.96 -19.48 -35.15
C GLN A 130 -10.19 -20.45 -34.27
N GLY A 131 -10.38 -21.73 -34.46
CA GLY A 131 -9.76 -22.75 -33.62
C GLY A 131 -10.35 -24.13 -33.84
N THR A 132 -10.12 -25.00 -32.85
CA THR A 132 -10.62 -26.36 -32.87
C THR A 132 -12.00 -26.47 -32.26
N PHE A 133 -12.79 -27.42 -32.79
CA PHE A 133 -14.13 -27.76 -32.36
C PHE A 133 -14.23 -29.26 -32.07
N LEU A 134 -15.08 -29.62 -31.13
CA LEU A 134 -15.51 -30.97 -30.85
C LEU A 134 -17.03 -30.93 -30.59
N ASP A 135 -17.82 -31.71 -31.35
CA ASP A 135 -19.27 -31.74 -31.24
C ASP A 135 -19.93 -30.36 -31.21
N ALA A 136 -19.52 -29.50 -32.16
CA ALA A 136 -19.99 -28.13 -32.31
C ALA A 136 -19.69 -27.19 -31.11
N MET A 137 -18.82 -27.60 -30.19
CA MET A 137 -18.30 -26.77 -29.09
C MET A 137 -16.84 -26.37 -29.35
N HIS A 138 -16.45 -25.19 -28.87
CA HIS A 138 -15.02 -24.83 -28.86
C HIS A 138 -14.27 -25.83 -27.97
N ASP A 139 -13.22 -26.43 -28.49
CA ASP A 139 -12.42 -27.42 -27.78
C ASP A 139 -10.95 -27.37 -28.28
N GLY A 140 -9.99 -27.49 -27.36
CA GLY A 140 -8.58 -27.30 -27.70
C GLY A 140 -8.18 -25.82 -27.82
N THR A 141 -7.39 -25.43 -28.82
CA THR A 141 -6.88 -24.05 -28.97
C THR A 141 -7.72 -23.24 -29.93
N GLY A 142 -7.90 -21.94 -29.59
CA GLY A 142 -8.64 -21.05 -30.48
C GLY A 142 -8.62 -19.58 -30.04
N ILE A 143 -8.89 -18.73 -31.04
CA ILE A 143 -8.95 -17.26 -30.87
C ILE A 143 -10.39 -16.82 -31.06
N MET A 144 -10.97 -16.23 -30.02
CA MET A 144 -12.26 -15.55 -30.09
C MET A 144 -12.05 -14.04 -30.13
N LYS A 145 -12.75 -13.34 -31.04
CA LYS A 145 -12.73 -11.88 -31.12
C LYS A 145 -14.18 -11.37 -31.10
N SER A 146 -14.45 -10.45 -30.20
CA SER A 146 -15.74 -9.77 -30.10
C SER A 146 -15.68 -8.38 -30.75
N PRO A 147 -16.80 -7.83 -31.26
CA PRO A 147 -16.84 -6.52 -31.91
C PRO A 147 -16.47 -5.35 -31.00
N ASP A 148 -16.60 -5.49 -29.70
CA ASP A 148 -16.23 -4.51 -28.68
C ASP A 148 -14.70 -4.41 -28.44
N GLY A 149 -13.91 -5.25 -29.14
CA GLY A 149 -12.46 -5.29 -28.98
C GLY A 149 -11.94 -6.36 -28.02
N TYR A 150 -12.82 -7.12 -27.35
CA TYR A 150 -12.40 -8.26 -26.53
C TYR A 150 -11.79 -9.36 -27.41
N ILE A 151 -10.59 -9.83 -27.02
CA ILE A 151 -9.91 -10.95 -27.67
C ILE A 151 -9.51 -11.98 -26.61
N TYR A 152 -9.87 -13.23 -26.83
CA TYR A 152 -9.39 -14.37 -26.07
C TYR A 152 -8.57 -15.28 -26.99
N ASP A 153 -7.31 -15.49 -26.70
CA ASP A 153 -6.39 -16.37 -27.40
C ASP A 153 -5.88 -17.41 -26.39
N GLY A 154 -6.43 -18.62 -26.45
CA GLY A 154 -6.14 -19.62 -25.43
C GLY A 154 -6.83 -20.95 -25.66
N THR A 155 -6.91 -21.75 -24.59
CA THR A 155 -7.47 -23.09 -24.61
C THR A 155 -8.93 -23.10 -24.17
N TRP A 156 -9.66 -24.09 -24.69
CA TRP A 156 -11.08 -24.33 -24.47
C TRP A 156 -11.32 -25.80 -24.15
N GLU A 157 -12.26 -26.07 -23.32
CA GLU A 157 -12.75 -27.42 -23.02
C GLU A 157 -14.27 -27.41 -22.96
N ASN A 158 -14.94 -28.21 -23.85
CA ASN A 158 -16.40 -28.30 -23.93
C ASN A 158 -17.10 -26.93 -24.00
N GLY A 159 -16.55 -25.97 -24.74
CA GLY A 159 -17.09 -24.61 -24.91
C GLY A 159 -16.78 -23.64 -23.81
N ILE A 160 -16.01 -24.05 -22.79
CA ILE A 160 -15.59 -23.24 -21.64
C ILE A 160 -14.12 -22.84 -21.81
N LYS A 161 -13.79 -21.58 -21.52
CA LYS A 161 -12.39 -21.09 -21.48
C LYS A 161 -11.65 -21.77 -20.34
N GLN A 162 -10.50 -22.41 -20.64
CA GLN A 162 -9.75 -23.22 -19.68
C GLN A 162 -8.26 -23.12 -19.95
N GLY A 163 -7.39 -23.54 -18.99
CA GLY A 163 -5.95 -23.61 -19.15
C GLY A 163 -5.24 -22.26 -19.23
N THR A 164 -4.41 -22.03 -20.23
CA THR A 164 -3.65 -20.77 -20.37
C THR A 164 -4.19 -19.91 -21.50
N ALA A 165 -4.18 -18.60 -21.32
CA ALA A 165 -4.66 -17.68 -22.33
C ALA A 165 -3.94 -16.32 -22.29
N LYS A 166 -3.98 -15.63 -23.44
CA LYS A 166 -3.81 -14.19 -23.55
C LYS A 166 -5.17 -13.57 -23.80
N VAL A 167 -5.59 -12.67 -22.91
CA VAL A 167 -6.86 -11.95 -23.02
C VAL A 167 -6.57 -10.48 -23.20
N THR A 168 -7.12 -9.89 -24.27
CA THR A 168 -7.13 -8.43 -24.47
C THR A 168 -8.53 -7.93 -24.19
N TYR A 169 -8.66 -6.97 -23.32
CA TYR A 169 -9.94 -6.37 -22.95
C TYR A 169 -10.25 -5.12 -23.80
N PRO A 170 -11.52 -4.67 -23.87
CA PRO A 170 -11.91 -3.50 -24.66
C PRO A 170 -11.24 -2.20 -24.25
N ASP A 171 -10.82 -2.09 -22.98
CA ASP A 171 -10.07 -0.94 -22.45
C ASP A 171 -8.58 -0.94 -22.83
N GLY A 172 -8.13 -1.99 -23.54
CA GLY A 172 -6.74 -2.21 -23.93
C GLY A 172 -5.89 -2.94 -22.89
N SER A 173 -6.44 -3.30 -21.74
CA SER A 173 -5.76 -4.14 -20.75
C SER A 173 -5.46 -5.52 -21.32
N VAL A 174 -4.32 -6.10 -20.95
CA VAL A 174 -3.88 -7.42 -21.40
C VAL A 174 -3.60 -8.32 -20.20
N TYR A 175 -4.30 -9.45 -20.15
CA TYR A 175 -4.01 -10.53 -19.19
C TYR A 175 -3.31 -11.69 -19.90
N ILE A 176 -2.28 -12.24 -19.26
CA ILE A 176 -1.60 -13.46 -19.68
C ILE A 176 -1.48 -14.36 -18.46
N GLY A 177 -2.11 -15.52 -18.49
CA GLY A 177 -2.09 -16.41 -17.33
C GLY A 177 -3.06 -17.57 -17.43
N SER A 178 -3.30 -18.20 -16.28
CA SER A 178 -4.19 -19.34 -16.16
C SER A 178 -5.66 -18.88 -16.09
N ILE A 179 -6.52 -19.68 -16.75
CA ILE A 179 -7.97 -19.52 -16.75
C ILE A 179 -8.59 -20.84 -16.28
N SER A 180 -9.57 -20.78 -15.42
CA SER A 180 -10.43 -21.91 -15.03
C SER A 180 -11.88 -21.44 -15.04
N ASP A 181 -12.74 -22.22 -15.70
CA ASP A 181 -14.19 -21.94 -15.84
C ASP A 181 -14.49 -20.52 -16.35
N GLY A 182 -13.62 -20.02 -17.26
CA GLY A 182 -13.73 -18.69 -17.83
C GLY A 182 -13.21 -17.54 -16.97
N LEU A 183 -12.74 -17.81 -15.75
CA LEU A 183 -12.20 -16.84 -14.81
C LEU A 183 -10.67 -16.93 -14.71
N ARG A 184 -10.03 -15.82 -14.37
CA ARG A 184 -8.59 -15.81 -14.03
C ARG A 184 -8.37 -16.63 -12.77
N GLU A 185 -7.45 -17.60 -12.83
CA GLU A 185 -7.17 -18.51 -11.72
C GLU A 185 -5.68 -18.88 -11.71
N GLY A 186 -5.07 -19.04 -10.53
CA GLY A 186 -3.65 -19.37 -10.42
C GLY A 186 -2.72 -18.22 -10.79
N LYS A 187 -1.62 -18.48 -11.48
CA LYS A 187 -0.63 -17.46 -11.85
C LYS A 187 -1.02 -16.71 -13.12
N GLY A 188 -0.84 -15.39 -13.09
CA GLY A 188 -1.11 -14.54 -14.24
C GLY A 188 -0.58 -13.11 -14.07
N ARG A 189 -0.40 -12.44 -15.21
CA ARG A 189 0.02 -11.05 -15.32
C ARG A 189 -1.06 -10.24 -16.02
N LEU A 190 -1.44 -9.12 -15.44
CA LEU A 190 -2.33 -8.12 -16.02
C LEU A 190 -1.56 -6.83 -16.24
N GLU A 191 -1.62 -6.28 -17.43
CA GLU A 191 -1.10 -4.96 -17.78
C GLU A 191 -2.24 -4.05 -18.20
N MET A 192 -2.29 -2.85 -17.66
CA MET A 192 -3.28 -1.84 -18.01
C MET A 192 -2.64 -0.72 -18.85
N PRO A 193 -3.37 -0.09 -19.79
CA PRO A 193 -2.82 0.97 -20.64
C PRO A 193 -2.25 2.16 -19.87
N GLU A 194 -2.77 2.40 -18.67
CA GLU A 194 -2.33 3.48 -17.80
C GLU A 194 -0.99 3.22 -17.11
N GLY A 195 -0.39 2.04 -17.31
CA GLY A 195 0.91 1.66 -16.77
C GLY A 195 0.84 0.98 -15.39
N LEU A 196 -0.35 0.57 -14.94
CA LEU A 196 -0.51 -0.33 -13.82
C LEU A 196 -0.29 -1.77 -14.31
N ALA A 197 0.53 -2.54 -13.61
CA ALA A 197 0.74 -3.95 -13.90
C ALA A 197 0.70 -4.76 -12.61
N TYR A 198 0.04 -5.91 -12.66
CA TYR A 198 0.05 -6.90 -11.60
C TYR A 198 0.57 -8.23 -12.12
N GLU A 199 1.47 -8.86 -11.39
CA GLU A 199 1.96 -10.21 -11.66
C GLU A 199 1.90 -11.03 -10.37
N GLY A 200 1.06 -12.06 -10.34
CA GLY A 200 0.87 -12.83 -9.12
C GLY A 200 -0.26 -13.85 -9.22
N THR A 201 -0.88 -14.12 -8.08
CA THR A 201 -1.90 -15.14 -7.93
C THR A 201 -3.30 -14.56 -8.08
N TRP A 202 -4.16 -15.28 -8.80
CA TRP A 202 -5.55 -14.98 -9.06
C TRP A 202 -6.45 -16.07 -8.50
N LYS A 203 -7.61 -15.72 -8.01
CA LYS A 203 -8.62 -16.64 -7.52
C LYS A 203 -10.01 -16.14 -7.91
N ALA A 204 -10.76 -16.95 -8.64
CA ALA A 204 -12.12 -16.63 -9.08
C ALA A 204 -12.24 -15.26 -9.78
N GLY A 205 -11.25 -14.88 -10.59
CA GLY A 205 -11.22 -13.60 -11.31
C GLY A 205 -10.60 -12.43 -10.56
N GLU A 206 -10.36 -12.55 -9.26
CA GLU A 206 -9.83 -11.50 -8.40
C GLU A 206 -8.34 -11.70 -8.08
N ILE A 207 -7.63 -10.59 -7.82
CA ILE A 207 -6.25 -10.63 -7.33
C ILE A 207 -6.25 -11.13 -5.88
N ASN A 208 -5.71 -12.33 -5.64
CA ASN A 208 -5.65 -12.93 -4.31
C ASN A 208 -4.38 -13.78 -4.16
N GLY A 209 -3.59 -13.49 -3.14
CA GLY A 209 -2.34 -14.18 -2.80
C GLY A 209 -1.11 -13.35 -3.08
N GLU A 210 0.04 -14.00 -3.19
CA GLU A 210 1.32 -13.33 -3.39
C GLU A 210 1.46 -12.77 -4.81
N GLY A 211 1.98 -11.54 -4.89
CA GLY A 211 2.21 -10.90 -6.18
C GLY A 211 3.01 -9.60 -6.10
N GLN A 212 3.30 -9.07 -7.28
CA GLN A 212 3.93 -7.76 -7.48
C GLN A 212 2.95 -6.84 -8.20
N LEU A 213 2.75 -5.65 -7.63
CA LEU A 213 1.97 -4.57 -8.21
C LEU A 213 2.91 -3.41 -8.56
N SER A 214 3.02 -3.09 -9.83
CA SER A 214 3.81 -1.97 -10.33
C SER A 214 2.89 -0.84 -10.78
N GLN A 215 3.12 0.36 -10.30
CA GLN A 215 2.33 1.54 -10.63
C GLN A 215 3.03 2.42 -11.69
N LYS A 216 2.26 3.22 -12.41
CA LYS A 216 2.76 4.13 -13.45
C LYS A 216 3.81 5.11 -12.94
N ASN A 217 3.68 5.56 -11.70
CA ASN A 217 4.62 6.49 -11.08
C ASN A 217 5.99 5.83 -10.75
N GLY A 218 6.12 4.51 -10.91
CA GLY A 218 7.31 3.74 -10.61
C GLY A 218 7.31 3.07 -9.23
N ASP A 219 6.25 3.24 -8.43
CA ASP A 219 6.12 2.52 -7.18
C ASP A 219 5.90 1.02 -7.44
N VAL A 220 6.54 0.19 -6.64
CA VAL A 220 6.42 -1.26 -6.72
C VAL A 220 6.09 -1.83 -5.34
N TYR A 221 4.98 -2.55 -5.26
CA TYR A 221 4.63 -3.37 -4.10
C TYR A 221 4.90 -4.84 -4.39
N THR A 222 5.44 -5.56 -3.41
CA THR A 222 5.58 -7.03 -3.45
C THR A 222 5.10 -7.58 -2.11
N GLY A 223 4.15 -8.49 -2.15
CA GLY A 223 3.55 -9.09 -0.94
C GLY A 223 2.18 -9.69 -1.21
N THR A 224 1.45 -9.94 -0.15
CA THR A 224 0.11 -10.53 -0.19
C THR A 224 -0.94 -9.48 -0.59
N LEU A 225 -1.84 -9.85 -1.49
CA LEU A 225 -3.05 -9.09 -1.81
C LEU A 225 -4.29 -9.94 -1.54
N VAL A 226 -5.35 -9.32 -1.08
CA VAL A 226 -6.68 -9.91 -0.90
C VAL A 226 -7.69 -9.02 -1.60
N ASN A 227 -8.39 -9.56 -2.59
CA ASN A 227 -9.33 -8.81 -3.44
C ASN A 227 -8.72 -7.52 -4.02
N GLY A 228 -7.43 -7.62 -4.42
CA GLY A 228 -6.68 -6.51 -4.99
C GLY A 228 -6.13 -5.49 -4.00
N ARG A 229 -6.35 -5.63 -2.70
CA ARG A 229 -5.83 -4.76 -1.64
C ARG A 229 -4.63 -5.39 -0.95
N ARG A 230 -3.65 -4.57 -0.57
CA ARG A 230 -2.50 -5.02 0.20
C ARG A 230 -2.94 -5.48 1.59
N GLU A 231 -2.55 -6.70 1.95
CA GLU A 231 -2.90 -7.34 3.21
C GLU A 231 -1.71 -8.17 3.72
N GLY A 232 -1.54 -8.28 5.06
CA GLY A 232 -0.43 -9.01 5.64
C GLY A 232 0.93 -8.39 5.37
N PHE A 233 1.99 -9.19 5.31
CA PHE A 233 3.35 -8.70 5.12
C PHE A 233 3.64 -8.36 3.65
N GLY A 234 4.32 -7.21 3.44
CA GLY A 234 4.71 -6.77 2.11
C GLY A 234 5.80 -5.70 2.12
N LYS A 235 6.34 -5.44 0.94
CA LYS A 235 7.35 -4.42 0.70
C LYS A 235 6.90 -3.46 -0.39
N VAL A 236 7.04 -2.17 -0.13
CA VAL A 236 6.90 -1.11 -1.13
C VAL A 236 8.25 -0.47 -1.39
N THR A 237 8.59 -0.29 -2.65
CA THR A 237 9.67 0.60 -3.09
C THR A 237 9.03 1.74 -3.86
N TYR A 238 9.22 2.96 -3.41
CA TYR A 238 8.67 4.15 -4.03
C TYR A 238 9.62 4.71 -5.10
N ALA A 239 9.06 5.39 -6.09
CA ALA A 239 9.84 5.98 -7.18
C ALA A 239 10.84 7.04 -6.73
N ASN A 240 10.58 7.70 -5.61
CA ASN A 240 11.49 8.69 -5.01
C ASN A 240 12.68 8.05 -4.24
N GLY A 241 12.73 6.73 -4.17
CA GLY A 241 13.78 5.98 -3.47
C GLY A 241 13.44 5.59 -2.03
N ASP A 242 12.29 6.01 -1.50
CA ASP A 242 11.82 5.53 -0.20
C ASP A 242 11.46 4.04 -0.27
N SER A 243 11.44 3.39 0.88
CA SER A 243 10.93 2.03 0.99
C SER A 243 10.19 1.80 2.31
N TYR A 244 9.23 0.90 2.26
CA TYR A 244 8.54 0.38 3.43
C TYR A 244 8.52 -1.14 3.36
N GLU A 245 8.78 -1.79 4.48
CA GLU A 245 8.70 -3.24 4.64
C GLU A 245 8.00 -3.54 5.97
N GLY A 246 6.85 -4.20 5.92
CA GLY A 246 6.03 -4.43 7.11
C GLY A 246 4.63 -4.89 6.78
N ASN A 247 3.76 -4.85 7.77
CA ASN A 247 2.39 -5.30 7.63
C ASN A 247 1.49 -4.24 6.99
N PHE A 248 0.48 -4.74 6.27
CA PHE A 248 -0.60 -3.98 5.68
C PHE A 248 -1.94 -4.53 6.14
N SER A 249 -2.92 -3.68 6.27
CA SER A 249 -4.33 -4.03 6.39
C SER A 249 -5.15 -3.04 5.59
N ASP A 250 -5.97 -3.57 4.68
CA ASP A 250 -6.86 -2.77 3.80
C ASP A 250 -6.11 -1.61 3.09
N ASP A 251 -4.97 -1.95 2.42
CA ASP A 251 -4.06 -1.02 1.74
C ASP A 251 -3.25 -0.07 2.62
N GLN A 252 -3.46 -0.06 3.93
CA GLN A 252 -2.76 0.82 4.86
C GLN A 252 -1.65 0.09 5.61
N ARG A 253 -0.56 0.80 5.92
CA ARG A 253 0.50 0.29 6.80
C ARG A 253 -0.11 0.02 8.18
N SER A 254 0.20 -1.15 8.77
CA SER A 254 -0.40 -1.61 10.02
C SER A 254 0.60 -2.48 10.80
N GLY A 255 0.46 -2.56 12.14
CA GLY A 255 1.35 -3.38 12.97
C GLY A 255 2.82 -2.98 12.85
N GLN A 256 3.72 -3.94 12.88
CA GLN A 256 5.16 -3.69 12.78
C GLN A 256 5.58 -3.40 11.34
N GLY A 257 6.45 -2.39 11.18
CA GLY A 257 6.99 -2.03 9.88
C GLY A 257 8.21 -1.13 9.95
N LYS A 258 9.03 -1.22 8.91
CA LYS A 258 10.25 -0.43 8.72
C LYS A 258 10.10 0.47 7.50
N PHE A 259 10.33 1.75 7.70
CA PHE A 259 10.39 2.75 6.64
C PHE A 259 11.81 3.29 6.51
N ILE A 260 12.28 3.44 5.27
CA ILE A 260 13.57 4.05 4.96
C ILE A 260 13.32 5.12 3.91
N GLY A 261 13.57 6.35 4.24
CA GLY A 261 13.54 7.51 3.35
C GLY A 261 14.81 7.63 2.53
N ALA A 262 14.70 8.14 1.33
CA ALA A 262 15.82 8.44 0.45
C ALA A 262 16.75 9.53 1.03
N ASP A 263 16.23 10.37 1.93
CA ASP A 263 16.96 11.41 2.67
C ASP A 263 17.79 10.86 3.84
N GLY A 264 17.68 9.56 4.13
CA GLY A 264 18.36 8.91 5.25
C GLY A 264 17.48 8.74 6.51
N TYR A 265 16.24 9.28 6.51
CA TYR A 265 15.28 9.02 7.59
C TYR A 265 14.98 7.52 7.68
N LYS A 266 14.97 6.96 8.90
CA LYS A 266 14.60 5.57 9.14
C LYS A 266 13.64 5.51 10.32
N TYR A 267 12.59 4.73 10.17
CA TYR A 267 11.67 4.40 11.25
C TYR A 267 11.45 2.89 11.30
N GLU A 268 11.48 2.34 12.52
CA GLU A 268 11.11 0.95 12.78
C GLU A 268 10.21 0.90 14.01
N GLY A 269 8.98 0.37 13.85
CA GLY A 269 8.03 0.36 14.96
C GLY A 269 6.59 0.15 14.50
N ASN A 270 5.66 0.60 15.33
CA ASN A 270 4.24 0.39 15.14
C ASN A 270 3.60 1.38 14.17
N TRP A 271 2.71 0.86 13.32
CA TRP A 271 1.88 1.60 12.37
C TRP A 271 0.41 1.31 12.65
N GLN A 272 -0.42 2.31 12.57
CA GLN A 272 -1.87 2.20 12.65
C GLN A 272 -2.51 3.13 11.61
N ASP A 273 -3.40 2.60 10.77
CA ASP A 273 -4.13 3.35 9.74
C ASP A 273 -3.22 4.20 8.84
N GLY A 274 -2.05 3.61 8.45
CA GLY A 274 -1.06 4.24 7.60
C GLY A 274 -0.10 5.21 8.30
N GLN A 275 -0.29 5.50 9.61
CA GLN A 275 0.48 6.45 10.39
C GLN A 275 1.38 5.76 11.42
N ILE A 276 2.50 6.41 11.76
CA ILE A 276 3.36 6.01 12.88
C ILE A 276 2.60 6.27 14.18
N LYS A 277 2.38 5.21 14.98
CA LYS A 277 1.67 5.31 16.25
C LYS A 277 2.06 4.16 17.19
N GLY A 278 2.28 4.47 18.48
CA GLY A 278 2.77 3.51 19.47
C GLY A 278 4.29 3.54 19.60
N GLU A 279 4.90 2.45 19.99
CA GLU A 279 6.34 2.37 20.21
C GLU A 279 7.12 2.25 18.90
N GLY A 280 8.28 2.92 18.84
CA GLY A 280 9.16 2.86 17.68
C GLY A 280 10.51 3.54 17.90
N GLU A 281 11.39 3.34 16.92
CA GLU A 281 12.71 3.94 16.82
C GLU A 281 12.81 4.75 15.53
N VAL A 282 13.39 5.94 15.63
CA VAL A 282 13.69 6.82 14.48
C VAL A 282 15.18 7.11 14.44
N ILE A 283 15.77 7.05 13.26
CA ILE A 283 17.04 7.67 12.94
C ILE A 283 16.75 8.83 11.98
N TYR A 284 17.03 10.03 12.41
CA TYR A 284 16.83 11.24 11.59
C TYR A 284 17.99 11.44 10.60
N PRO A 285 17.77 12.23 9.51
CA PRO A 285 18.81 12.51 8.53
C PRO A 285 20.08 13.16 9.08
N ASP A 286 19.96 13.90 10.18
CA ASP A 286 21.08 14.52 10.88
C ASP A 286 21.89 13.53 11.75
N GLY A 287 21.42 12.29 11.86
CA GLY A 287 22.01 11.22 12.67
C GLY A 287 21.48 11.14 14.10
N SER A 288 20.54 12.01 14.50
CA SER A 288 19.86 11.90 15.80
C SER A 288 19.04 10.60 15.84
N GLN A 289 18.98 9.98 17.02
CA GLN A 289 18.24 8.74 17.24
C GLN A 289 17.20 8.94 18.35
N TYR A 290 15.94 8.61 18.03
CA TYR A 290 14.85 8.67 19.01
C TYR A 290 14.25 7.28 19.20
N VAL A 291 14.03 6.91 20.46
CA VAL A 291 13.31 5.70 20.85
C VAL A 291 12.22 6.10 21.83
N GLY A 292 10.97 5.75 21.54
CA GLY A 292 9.86 6.11 22.40
C GLY A 292 8.50 5.92 21.77
N THR A 293 7.50 6.56 22.36
CA THR A 293 6.12 6.51 21.86
C THR A 293 5.83 7.61 20.86
N PHE A 294 4.92 7.30 19.95
CA PHE A 294 4.45 8.18 18.89
C PHE A 294 2.93 8.28 18.88
N SER A 295 2.43 9.46 18.54
CA SER A 295 1.05 9.71 18.16
C SER A 295 1.02 10.58 16.92
N ASP A 296 0.22 10.17 15.90
CA ASP A 296 0.05 10.89 14.65
C ASP A 296 1.39 11.26 13.95
N GLY A 297 2.35 10.34 14.03
CA GLY A 297 3.69 10.50 13.43
C GLY A 297 4.67 11.37 14.21
N LEU A 298 4.29 11.91 15.37
CA LEU A 298 5.11 12.74 16.23
C LEU A 298 5.48 12.01 17.53
N ALA A 299 6.66 12.30 18.09
CA ALA A 299 7.03 11.86 19.42
C ALA A 299 6.00 12.36 20.45
N ASP A 300 5.39 11.46 21.21
CA ASP A 300 4.36 11.78 22.19
C ASP A 300 4.35 10.75 23.31
N GLY A 301 4.37 11.18 24.58
CA GLY A 301 4.55 10.33 25.75
C GLY A 301 6.01 10.22 26.19
N LEU A 302 6.48 9.05 26.54
CA LEU A 302 7.85 8.86 27.01
C LEU A 302 8.79 8.49 25.86
N GLY A 303 9.98 9.09 25.84
CA GLY A 303 10.99 8.80 24.85
C GLY A 303 12.37 9.34 25.19
N GLU A 304 13.36 8.80 24.50
CA GLU A 304 14.75 9.21 24.58
C GLU A 304 15.26 9.61 23.20
N ILE A 305 15.96 10.74 23.12
CA ILE A 305 16.69 11.18 21.93
C ILE A 305 18.19 11.32 22.25
N ILE A 306 19.00 10.84 21.32
CA ILE A 306 20.46 11.03 21.35
C ILE A 306 20.82 11.81 20.09
N TYR A 307 21.51 12.92 20.27
CA TYR A 307 21.97 13.80 19.20
C TYR A 307 23.39 13.43 18.73
N PRO A 308 23.81 13.81 17.52
CA PRO A 308 25.13 13.49 16.98
C PRO A 308 26.29 14.06 17.79
N ASP A 309 26.07 15.14 18.52
CA ASP A 309 27.07 15.75 19.40
C ASP A 309 27.24 15.01 20.75
N GLY A 310 26.48 13.94 20.97
CA GLY A 310 26.44 13.12 22.18
C GLY A 310 25.54 13.69 23.28
N SER A 311 24.87 14.82 23.06
CA SER A 311 23.81 15.25 23.98
C SER A 311 22.60 14.30 23.90
N SER A 312 21.82 14.23 24.99
CA SER A 312 20.65 13.39 25.04
C SER A 312 19.53 14.01 25.88
N TYR A 313 18.31 13.61 25.59
CA TYR A 313 17.17 13.88 26.45
C TYR A 313 16.35 12.61 26.62
N SER A 314 15.95 12.32 27.87
CA SER A 314 15.04 11.24 28.21
C SER A 314 13.93 11.79 29.10
N GLY A 315 12.67 11.65 28.67
CA GLY A 315 11.53 12.21 29.41
C GLY A 315 10.25 12.27 28.59
N GLU A 316 9.39 13.20 28.98
CA GLU A 316 8.07 13.38 28.41
C GLU A 316 8.11 14.25 27.14
N TRP A 317 7.28 13.87 26.16
CA TRP A 317 7.13 14.54 24.87
C TRP A 317 5.64 14.82 24.63
N LEU A 318 5.36 15.91 23.99
CA LEU A 318 4.01 16.27 23.56
C LEU A 318 4.06 16.81 22.13
N ALA A 319 3.40 16.10 21.20
CA ALA A 319 3.30 16.49 19.79
C ALA A 319 4.66 16.89 19.16
N GLY A 320 5.70 16.10 19.40
CA GLY A 320 7.05 16.28 18.85
C GLY A 320 7.94 17.26 19.63
N VAL A 321 7.46 17.83 20.73
CA VAL A 321 8.19 18.80 21.55
C VAL A 321 8.49 18.23 22.92
N ILE A 322 9.71 18.47 23.42
CA ILE A 322 10.08 18.15 24.82
C ILE A 322 9.19 18.96 25.75
N GLU A 323 8.42 18.27 26.59
CA GLU A 323 7.47 18.87 27.55
C GLU A 323 7.46 18.02 28.83
N GLY A 324 7.05 18.57 29.97
CA GLY A 324 6.90 17.83 31.22
C GLY A 324 8.23 17.47 31.89
N LYS A 325 8.30 16.30 32.53
CA LYS A 325 9.47 15.86 33.28
C LYS A 325 10.49 15.18 32.39
N GLY A 326 11.79 15.52 32.61
CA GLY A 326 12.83 14.85 31.84
C GLY A 326 14.23 15.15 32.37
N LYS A 327 15.20 14.46 31.74
CA LYS A 327 16.62 14.58 32.00
C LYS A 327 17.35 14.89 30.70
N ALA A 328 18.08 15.98 30.66
CA ALA A 328 18.96 16.31 29.54
C ALA A 328 20.42 16.16 29.97
N THR A 329 21.23 15.54 29.10
CA THR A 329 22.68 15.43 29.27
C THR A 329 23.37 16.15 28.12
N TYR A 330 24.38 16.94 28.39
CA TYR A 330 25.09 17.75 27.42
C TYR A 330 26.50 17.20 27.13
N PRO A 331 27.13 17.54 25.99
CA PRO A 331 28.46 17.04 25.63
C PRO A 331 29.57 17.37 26.65
N ASN A 332 29.38 18.43 27.45
CA ASN A 332 30.27 18.82 28.53
C ASN A 332 29.93 18.15 29.89
N ASN A 333 29.20 17.02 29.84
CA ASN A 333 28.73 16.28 31.01
C ASN A 333 27.84 17.07 31.99
N ALA A 334 27.35 18.24 31.58
CA ALA A 334 26.30 18.91 32.35
C ALA A 334 25.00 18.13 32.25
N VAL A 335 24.29 18.02 33.37
CA VAL A 335 23.01 17.28 33.44
C VAL A 335 21.94 18.18 34.05
N TYR A 336 20.84 18.35 33.34
CA TYR A 336 19.61 18.93 33.89
C TYR A 336 18.58 17.84 34.12
N GLU A 337 17.95 17.87 35.27
CA GLU A 337 16.84 17.00 35.65
C GLU A 337 15.72 17.86 36.25
N GLY A 338 14.57 17.89 35.61
CA GLY A 338 13.50 18.76 36.03
C GLY A 338 12.35 18.85 35.01
N LEU A 339 11.58 19.94 35.14
CA LEU A 339 10.48 20.22 34.22
C LEU A 339 10.97 20.99 32.99
N PHE A 340 10.34 20.66 31.86
CA PHE A 340 10.51 21.32 30.57
C PHE A 340 9.18 21.90 30.10
N ARG A 341 9.25 22.99 29.36
CA ARG A 341 8.18 23.57 28.58
C ARG A 341 8.70 24.09 27.26
N ASN A 342 8.13 23.66 26.14
CA ASN A 342 8.62 24.04 24.80
C ASN A 342 10.14 23.84 24.65
N ALA A 343 10.64 22.68 25.07
CA ALA A 343 12.07 22.31 25.07
C ALA A 343 12.99 23.22 25.91
N MET A 344 12.44 24.07 26.77
CA MET A 344 13.20 24.94 27.69
C MET A 344 13.00 24.50 29.14
N TYR A 345 14.05 24.69 29.99
CA TYR A 345 13.90 24.46 31.42
C TYR A 345 12.77 25.33 31.99
N HIS A 346 11.91 24.73 32.77
CA HIS A 346 10.75 25.38 33.36
C HIS A 346 10.43 24.78 34.73
N GLY A 347 9.75 25.54 35.61
CA GLY A 347 9.39 25.06 36.94
C GLY A 347 10.61 24.63 37.74
N TYR A 348 10.46 23.60 38.58
CA TYR A 348 11.56 23.11 39.42
C TYR A 348 12.47 22.15 38.66
N GLY A 349 13.80 22.33 38.83
CA GLY A 349 14.82 21.46 38.27
C GLY A 349 16.22 21.67 38.86
N VAL A 350 17.07 20.65 38.63
CA VAL A 350 18.44 20.61 39.10
C VAL A 350 19.37 20.55 37.92
N MET A 351 20.31 21.50 37.87
CA MET A 351 21.41 21.50 36.91
C MET A 351 22.70 21.16 37.62
N ARG A 352 23.41 20.14 37.19
CA ARG A 352 24.73 19.72 37.67
C ARG A 352 25.74 19.89 36.55
N PHE A 353 26.85 20.56 36.84
CA PHE A 353 27.94 20.72 35.89
C PHE A 353 29.11 19.78 36.28
N GLU A 354 29.90 19.40 35.30
CA GLU A 354 31.06 18.52 35.48
C GLU A 354 32.08 19.07 36.52
N ASN A 355 32.24 20.40 36.56
CA ASN A 355 33.13 21.05 37.53
C ASN A 355 32.61 21.01 38.97
N GLY A 356 31.44 20.37 39.22
CA GLY A 356 30.83 20.28 40.54
C GLY A 356 29.91 21.44 40.92
N TYR A 357 29.72 22.46 40.07
CA TYR A 357 28.68 23.48 40.30
C TYR A 357 27.30 22.86 40.18
N ILE A 358 26.41 23.16 41.14
CA ILE A 358 25.03 22.66 41.15
C ILE A 358 24.10 23.85 41.36
N TYR A 359 23.07 23.90 40.52
CA TYR A 359 21.92 24.77 40.76
C TYR A 359 20.66 23.91 40.93
N GLU A 360 19.92 24.16 41.99
CA GLU A 360 18.66 23.50 42.32
C GLU A 360 17.61 24.57 42.60
N GLY A 361 16.54 24.62 41.84
CA GLY A 361 15.53 25.68 42.01
C GLY A 361 14.63 25.87 40.83
N ASN A 362 13.95 27.00 40.80
CA ASN A 362 12.98 27.32 39.78
C ASN A 362 13.61 27.91 38.50
N TRP A 363 13.01 27.56 37.38
CA TRP A 363 13.38 27.96 36.03
C TRP A 363 12.17 28.54 35.28
N LYS A 364 12.43 29.49 34.43
CA LYS A 364 11.44 30.05 33.50
C LYS A 364 12.12 30.32 32.15
N GLU A 365 11.60 29.71 31.06
CA GLU A 365 12.12 29.92 29.71
C GLU A 365 13.67 29.76 29.63
N GLY A 366 14.17 28.67 30.22
CA GLY A 366 15.59 28.33 30.21
C GLY A 366 16.47 29.12 31.20
N LYS A 367 15.92 30.07 31.94
CA LYS A 367 16.66 30.90 32.90
C LYS A 367 16.27 30.59 34.35
N ARG A 368 17.22 30.71 35.28
CA ARG A 368 16.93 30.65 36.73
C ARG A 368 15.98 31.80 37.10
N ASN A 369 14.86 31.48 37.73
CA ASN A 369 13.83 32.48 38.04
C ASN A 369 12.99 31.99 39.23
N GLY A 370 12.81 32.84 40.25
CA GLY A 370 12.23 32.44 41.52
C GLY A 370 13.25 31.85 42.49
N VAL A 371 12.83 31.10 43.49
CA VAL A 371 13.70 30.58 44.54
C VAL A 371 14.64 29.49 44.03
N GLY A 372 15.90 29.54 44.38
CA GLY A 372 16.89 28.52 44.05
C GLY A 372 18.12 28.55 44.93
N LYS A 373 18.85 27.44 44.91
CA LYS A 373 20.10 27.21 45.61
C LYS A 373 21.23 26.94 44.61
N ALA A 374 22.29 27.68 44.68
CA ALA A 374 23.51 27.44 43.93
C ALA A 374 24.64 27.02 44.86
N THR A 375 25.25 25.88 44.59
CA THR A 375 26.44 25.39 45.31
C THR A 375 27.63 25.43 44.37
N PHE A 376 28.65 26.16 44.75
CA PHE A 376 29.86 26.36 43.96
C PHE A 376 30.96 25.38 44.37
N THR A 377 31.93 25.20 43.51
CA THR A 377 33.02 24.23 43.68
C THR A 377 33.99 24.58 44.82
N ASP A 378 34.07 25.87 45.18
CA ASP A 378 34.87 26.39 46.31
C ASP A 378 34.13 26.30 47.65
N GLY A 379 32.93 25.68 47.66
CA GLY A 379 32.10 25.54 48.86
C GLY A 379 31.18 26.75 49.12
N MET A 380 31.23 27.80 48.29
CA MET A 380 30.25 28.88 48.35
C MET A 380 28.84 28.38 48.07
N VAL A 381 27.86 28.85 48.82
CA VAL A 381 26.45 28.54 48.63
C VAL A 381 25.65 29.84 48.58
N TYR A 382 24.83 29.97 47.54
CA TYR A 382 23.76 30.99 47.49
C TYR A 382 22.39 30.32 47.55
N GLU A 383 21.51 30.84 48.37
CA GLU A 383 20.12 30.40 48.48
C GLU A 383 19.20 31.61 48.53
N GLY A 384 18.31 31.77 47.55
CA GLY A 384 17.46 32.95 47.47
C GLY A 384 16.78 33.10 46.12
N ASP A 385 16.29 34.31 45.87
CA ASP A 385 15.55 34.63 44.66
C ASP A 385 16.50 34.86 43.47
N TYR A 386 16.00 34.48 42.28
CA TYR A 386 16.61 34.75 41.01
C TYR A 386 15.60 35.42 40.06
N LEU A 387 16.07 36.33 39.25
CA LEU A 387 15.33 36.95 38.15
C LEU A 387 16.21 36.92 36.89
N ASP A 388 15.71 36.36 35.80
CA ASP A 388 16.40 36.24 34.51
C ASP A 388 17.84 35.73 34.60
N GLY A 389 18.07 34.73 35.46
CA GLY A 389 19.38 34.09 35.65
C GLY A 389 20.29 34.75 36.68
N GLN A 390 19.94 35.92 37.22
CA GLN A 390 20.73 36.67 38.19
C GLN A 390 20.11 36.58 39.59
N ARG A 391 20.96 36.65 40.65
CA ARG A 391 20.52 36.79 42.04
C ARG A 391 19.70 38.08 42.18
N HIS A 392 18.54 38.01 42.80
CA HIS A 392 17.59 39.13 42.90
C HIS A 392 16.77 38.96 44.17
N GLY A 393 16.01 39.97 44.57
CA GLY A 393 15.15 39.87 45.72
C GLY A 393 15.88 39.59 47.03
N ILE A 394 15.41 38.63 47.83
CA ILE A 394 16.03 38.25 49.08
C ILE A 394 16.86 36.98 48.90
N GLY A 395 18.10 37.01 49.39
CA GLY A 395 18.97 35.84 49.31
C GLY A 395 20.07 35.82 50.38
N THR A 396 20.56 34.61 50.63
CA THR A 396 21.66 34.34 51.52
C THR A 396 22.84 33.79 50.72
N ILE A 397 24.01 34.40 50.86
CA ILE A 397 25.28 33.83 50.41
C ILE A 397 26.11 33.42 51.62
N THR A 398 26.70 32.24 51.53
CA THR A 398 27.66 31.74 52.52
C THR A 398 28.96 31.39 51.80
N LEU A 399 30.06 31.96 52.18
CA LEU A 399 31.39 31.66 51.62
C LEU A 399 32.08 30.56 52.43
N SER A 400 33.04 29.90 51.84
CA SER A 400 33.84 28.84 52.48
C SER A 400 34.66 29.31 53.67
N ASP A 401 35.00 30.61 53.74
CA ASP A 401 35.71 31.23 54.85
C ASP A 401 34.83 31.55 56.08
N GLY A 402 33.53 31.27 55.98
CA GLY A 402 32.55 31.53 57.03
C GLY A 402 31.77 32.85 56.86
N PHE A 403 32.15 33.71 55.91
CA PHE A 403 31.35 34.91 55.64
C PHE A 403 29.92 34.52 55.21
N LYS A 404 28.91 35.20 55.75
CA LYS A 404 27.53 35.05 55.43
C LYS A 404 26.84 36.39 55.24
N TYR A 405 26.12 36.56 54.12
CA TYR A 405 25.25 37.74 53.96
C TYR A 405 23.81 37.23 53.70
N THR A 406 22.87 37.86 54.37
CA THR A 406 21.42 37.65 54.14
C THR A 406 20.77 39.00 53.94
N GLY A 407 20.11 39.27 52.84
CA GLY A 407 19.45 40.54 52.54
C GLY A 407 19.08 40.72 51.08
N ASP A 408 18.97 41.96 50.65
CA ASP A 408 18.52 42.36 49.32
C ASP A 408 19.60 42.17 48.26
N TRP A 409 19.15 41.69 47.08
CA TRP A 409 19.98 41.50 45.90
C TRP A 409 19.31 42.15 44.70
N GLU A 410 20.06 42.80 43.86
CA GLU A 410 19.60 43.35 42.61
C GLU A 410 20.60 43.08 41.48
N TYR A 411 20.15 42.41 40.39
CA TYR A 411 20.98 42.04 39.23
C TYR A 411 22.36 41.41 39.57
N GLY A 412 22.36 40.51 40.55
CA GLY A 412 23.56 39.77 40.96
C GLY A 412 24.40 40.43 42.05
N GLU A 413 24.11 41.68 42.42
CA GLU A 413 24.84 42.46 43.41
C GLU A 413 24.08 42.58 44.73
N ILE A 414 24.82 42.58 45.85
CA ILE A 414 24.29 42.89 47.19
C ILE A 414 23.91 44.36 47.21
N THR A 415 22.67 44.65 47.55
CA THR A 415 22.16 46.03 47.67
C THR A 415 21.14 46.14 48.81
N GLY A 416 20.49 47.28 48.97
CA GLY A 416 19.37 47.46 49.93
C GLY A 416 19.78 47.18 51.37
N VAL A 417 18.94 46.45 52.10
CA VAL A 417 19.14 46.16 53.53
C VAL A 417 19.53 44.70 53.76
N GLY A 418 20.46 44.44 54.64
CA GLY A 418 20.91 43.08 54.95
C GLY A 418 21.74 42.97 56.23
N ILE A 419 22.06 41.70 56.51
CA ILE A 419 22.91 41.32 57.64
C ILE A 419 24.09 40.57 57.03
N ALA A 420 25.30 41.07 57.31
CA ALA A 420 26.57 40.39 57.01
C ALA A 420 27.17 39.87 58.33
N THR A 421 27.53 38.58 58.34
CA THR A 421 28.31 37.95 59.40
C THR A 421 29.71 37.65 58.84
N TYR A 422 30.76 38.17 59.46
CA TYR A 422 32.11 37.97 59.02
C TYR A 422 32.75 36.75 59.67
N ALA A 423 33.80 36.22 59.07
CA ALA A 423 34.52 35.05 59.56
C ALA A 423 35.08 35.20 61.01
N ASN A 424 35.36 36.41 61.44
CA ASN A 424 35.82 36.71 62.80
C ASN A 424 34.68 36.81 63.84
N GLY A 425 33.42 36.60 63.40
CA GLY A 425 32.22 36.64 64.24
C GLY A 425 31.55 38.02 64.33
N ASP A 426 32.09 39.06 63.72
CA ASP A 426 31.44 40.36 63.63
C ASP A 426 30.19 40.29 62.83
N THR A 427 29.18 41.09 63.18
CA THR A 427 27.93 41.18 62.36
C THR A 427 27.66 42.61 62.00
N TYR A 428 27.30 42.88 60.77
CA TYR A 428 26.84 44.16 60.32
C TYR A 428 25.36 44.03 59.87
N GLN A 429 24.52 44.91 60.37
CA GLN A 429 23.13 45.07 59.95
C GLN A 429 22.93 46.51 59.48
N GLY A 430 22.51 46.65 58.19
CA GLY A 430 22.37 47.97 57.61
C GLY A 430 22.21 47.94 56.10
N SER A 431 22.40 49.13 55.50
CA SER A 431 22.26 49.28 54.06
C SER A 431 23.57 48.94 53.33
N PHE A 432 23.39 48.41 52.11
CA PHE A 432 24.51 48.03 51.19
C PHE A 432 24.23 48.66 49.81
N VAL A 433 25.31 48.98 49.11
CA VAL A 433 25.31 49.33 47.67
C VAL A 433 26.55 48.64 47.07
N LYS A 434 26.26 47.82 45.99
CA LYS A 434 27.34 47.07 45.30
C LYS A 434 28.22 46.27 46.21
N GLY A 435 27.64 45.59 47.19
CA GLY A 435 28.34 44.75 48.16
C GLY A 435 29.08 45.48 49.26
N LYS A 436 29.09 46.81 49.27
CA LYS A 436 29.75 47.63 50.31
C LYS A 436 28.72 48.21 51.28
N ARG A 437 29.09 48.32 52.57
CA ARG A 437 28.27 48.96 53.57
C ARG A 437 28.08 50.44 53.17
N GLN A 438 26.84 50.90 53.13
CA GLN A 438 26.45 52.22 52.66
C GLN A 438 25.24 52.74 53.47
N GLY A 439 25.23 54.04 53.78
CA GLY A 439 24.11 54.63 54.54
C GLY A 439 24.05 54.21 55.99
N ARG A 440 22.88 54.03 56.59
CA ARG A 440 22.77 53.71 58.03
C ARG A 440 22.98 52.22 58.30
N GLY A 441 23.72 51.93 59.38
CA GLY A 441 23.96 50.56 59.85
C GLY A 441 24.69 50.45 61.15
N THR A 442 24.59 49.27 61.73
CA THR A 442 25.23 48.91 63.00
C THR A 442 26.13 47.71 62.78
N ILE A 443 27.42 47.86 63.24
CA ILE A 443 28.30 46.70 63.35
C ILE A 443 28.31 46.28 64.84
N LYS A 444 28.19 44.97 65.07
CA LYS A 444 28.36 44.34 66.37
C LYS A 444 29.61 43.45 66.26
N PHE A 445 30.61 43.76 67.09
CA PHE A 445 31.91 43.03 67.14
C PHE A 445 31.74 41.71 67.92
N ALA A 446 32.53 40.70 67.59
CA ALA A 446 32.61 39.45 68.33
C ALA A 446 32.94 39.64 69.82
N SER A 447 33.66 40.77 70.19
CA SER A 447 33.94 41.22 71.58
C SER A 447 32.66 41.57 72.37
N GLY A 448 31.53 41.79 71.67
CA GLY A 448 30.27 42.26 72.24
C GLY A 448 30.09 43.80 72.14
N ASP A 449 31.06 44.55 71.73
CA ASP A 449 30.98 45.98 71.44
C ASP A 449 30.15 46.23 70.18
N SER A 450 29.61 47.43 70.00
CA SER A 450 28.91 47.84 68.80
C SER A 450 29.19 49.25 68.37
N ALA A 451 29.05 49.53 67.05
CA ALA A 451 29.21 50.87 66.53
C ALA A 451 28.05 51.10 65.49
N SER A 452 27.31 52.15 65.72
CA SER A 452 26.21 52.56 64.82
C SER A 452 26.51 53.90 64.19
N GLY A 453 26.06 54.10 62.91
CA GLY A 453 26.27 55.35 62.24
C GLY A 453 26.08 55.32 60.76
N LYS A 454 26.63 56.29 60.08
CA LYS A 454 26.60 56.42 58.61
C LYS A 454 27.89 55.77 58.03
N TRP A 455 27.64 54.91 57.03
CA TRP A 455 28.71 54.20 56.33
C TRP A 455 28.79 54.72 54.89
N ASP A 456 30.04 54.87 54.43
CA ASP A 456 30.32 55.23 53.05
C ASP A 456 31.47 54.34 52.51
N ASP A 457 31.27 53.76 51.35
CA ASP A 457 32.23 52.86 50.71
C ASP A 457 32.84 51.78 51.63
N GLY A 458 32.04 51.25 52.56
CA GLY A 458 32.47 50.25 53.55
C GLY A 458 33.05 50.75 54.83
N ALA A 459 33.30 52.05 54.99
CA ALA A 459 33.87 52.68 56.21
C ALA A 459 32.80 53.40 57.01
N LEU A 460 32.92 53.41 58.34
CA LEU A 460 32.09 54.24 59.22
C LEU A 460 32.61 55.69 59.15
N VAL A 461 31.81 56.60 58.63
CA VAL A 461 32.19 58.03 58.40
C VAL A 461 31.55 58.96 59.40
N GLU A 462 30.45 58.57 60.05
CA GLU A 462 29.74 59.34 61.02
C GLU A 462 29.16 58.43 62.09
N THR A 463 29.51 58.59 63.35
CA THR A 463 28.94 57.84 64.48
C THR A 463 27.59 58.42 64.85
N GLY A 464 26.51 57.58 64.88
CA GLY A 464 25.24 57.98 65.40
C GLY A 464 25.36 58.21 66.93
N SER A 465 24.96 59.38 67.41
CA SER A 465 24.66 59.59 68.84
C SER A 465 23.27 58.94 69.05
N ASP A 466 23.15 57.97 69.96
CA ASP A 466 21.90 57.42 70.46
C ASP A 466 20.95 58.53 70.94
#